data_d1a804ba9658019aabf1fe87b60f8073
#
_entry.id   d1a804ba9658019aabf1fe87b60f8073
#
_cell.length_a   1.000
_cell.length_b   1.000
_cell.length_c   1.000
_cell.angle_alpha   90.00
_cell.angle_beta   90.00
_cell.angle_gamma   90.00
#
_symmetry.space_group_name_H-M   'P 1'
#
loop_
_entity.id
_entity.type
_entity.pdbx_description
1 polymer ?
#
loop_
_entity_poly.entity_id
_entity_poly.type
_entity_poly.pdbx_seq_one_letter_code
_entity_poly.pdbx_strand_id
1 'polypeptide(L)'
;MLLATVSEVVWMSKRMERWITCLIAGLDANVGEETTIKVLEQCGRQCQSESFVKKARDIYQRAKSMDEFLDKLGKVYKHLHKEGDNVYIVYPKCYCSFVNKIPLGQLSAIYCNCSRGWVKALFEGALGRSVEVVMEESIVKGDYQCKFRIIL
;
A
#
# COMPACT_ATOMS: atom_id res chain seq x y z
N MET A 1 -21.67 -25.86 -3.67
CA MET A 1 -20.90 -24.60 -3.83
C MET A 1 -20.85 -24.29 -5.33
N LEU A 2 -21.72 -23.39 -5.80
CA LEU A 2 -21.79 -23.00 -7.22
C LEU A 2 -20.52 -22.19 -7.56
N LEU A 3 -19.74 -22.69 -8.50
CA LEU A 3 -18.61 -21.96 -9.05
C LEU A 3 -19.15 -20.83 -9.93
N ALA A 4 -18.81 -19.58 -9.59
CA ALA A 4 -19.16 -18.43 -10.42
C ALA A 4 -18.56 -18.56 -11.82
N THR A 5 -19.34 -18.21 -12.84
CA THR A 5 -18.88 -18.25 -14.23
C THR A 5 -17.85 -17.14 -14.48
N VAL A 6 -16.99 -17.30 -15.50
CA VAL A 6 -16.01 -16.27 -15.90
C VAL A 6 -16.69 -14.93 -16.19
N SER A 7 -17.89 -14.95 -16.77
CA SER A 7 -18.71 -13.76 -17.05
C SER A 7 -19.15 -13.04 -15.77
N GLU A 8 -19.57 -13.77 -14.74
CA GLU A 8 -19.97 -13.20 -13.45
C GLU A 8 -18.78 -12.58 -12.70
N VAL A 9 -17.63 -13.23 -12.75
CA VAL A 9 -16.40 -12.71 -12.13
C VAL A 9 -15.94 -11.42 -12.80
N VAL A 10 -15.99 -11.35 -14.12
CA VAL A 10 -15.62 -10.14 -14.88
C VAL A 10 -16.62 -9.00 -14.63
N TRP A 11 -17.91 -9.31 -14.56
CA TRP A 11 -18.95 -8.31 -14.26
C TRP A 11 -18.82 -7.76 -12.84
N MET A 12 -18.58 -8.60 -11.84
CA MET A 12 -18.33 -8.19 -10.45
C MET A 12 -17.08 -7.30 -10.34
N SER A 13 -16.01 -7.63 -11.07
CA SER A 13 -14.79 -6.80 -11.10
C SER A 13 -15.09 -5.37 -11.59
N LYS A 14 -15.73 -5.21 -12.74
CA LYS A 14 -16.09 -3.90 -13.30
C LYS A 14 -17.05 -3.10 -12.41
N ARG A 15 -17.97 -3.77 -11.73
CA ARG A 15 -18.89 -3.13 -10.79
C ARG A 15 -18.14 -2.62 -9.56
N MET A 16 -17.22 -3.42 -9.04
CA MET A 16 -16.38 -3.05 -7.90
C MET A 16 -15.48 -1.85 -8.24
N GLU A 17 -14.85 -1.85 -9.41
CA GLU A 17 -14.02 -0.74 -9.89
C GLU A 17 -14.81 0.57 -9.92
N ARG A 18 -16.01 0.57 -10.50
CA ARG A 18 -16.89 1.74 -10.53
C ARG A 18 -17.33 2.19 -9.14
N TRP A 19 -17.67 1.23 -8.28
CA TRP A 19 -18.09 1.53 -6.92
C TRP A 19 -16.96 2.17 -6.11
N ILE A 20 -15.74 1.61 -6.18
CA ILE A 20 -14.56 2.18 -5.51
C ILE A 20 -14.26 3.57 -6.05
N THR A 21 -14.28 3.77 -7.36
CA THR A 21 -14.03 5.07 -7.98
C THR A 21 -15.02 6.12 -7.47
N CYS A 22 -16.32 5.79 -7.45
CA CYS A 22 -17.37 6.66 -6.95
C CYS A 22 -17.21 6.95 -5.45
N LEU A 23 -16.92 5.92 -4.63
CA LEU A 23 -16.72 6.07 -3.20
C LEU A 23 -15.54 7.01 -2.90
N ILE A 24 -14.40 6.81 -3.56
CA ILE A 24 -13.20 7.64 -3.35
C ILE A 24 -13.45 9.09 -3.78
N ALA A 25 -14.08 9.30 -4.94
CA ALA A 25 -14.45 10.64 -5.38
C ALA A 25 -15.44 11.30 -4.40
N GLY A 26 -16.40 10.55 -3.86
CA GLY A 26 -17.36 11.05 -2.87
C GLY A 26 -16.70 11.43 -1.54
N LEU A 27 -15.75 10.62 -1.06
CA LEU A 27 -14.96 10.94 0.15
C LEU A 27 -14.15 12.21 -0.07
N ASP A 28 -13.40 12.29 -1.17
CA ASP A 28 -12.56 13.43 -1.52
C ASP A 28 -13.35 14.74 -1.59
N ALA A 29 -14.54 14.69 -2.22
CA ALA A 29 -15.40 15.87 -2.41
C ALA A 29 -16.15 16.32 -1.16
N ASN A 30 -16.50 15.42 -0.22
CA ASN A 30 -17.46 15.72 0.85
C ASN A 30 -16.89 15.67 2.27
N VAL A 31 -15.76 15.00 2.48
CA VAL A 31 -15.20 14.75 3.83
C VAL A 31 -13.91 15.53 4.07
N GLY A 32 -13.27 16.01 3.02
CA GLY A 32 -12.01 16.73 3.03
C GLY A 32 -10.79 15.80 3.01
N GLU A 33 -9.68 16.34 2.50
CA GLU A 33 -8.47 15.58 2.18
C GLU A 33 -7.88 14.85 3.40
N GLU A 34 -7.71 15.55 4.52
CA GLU A 34 -7.08 14.99 5.72
C GLU A 34 -7.85 13.77 6.26
N THR A 35 -9.18 13.87 6.34
CA THR A 35 -10.02 12.77 6.83
C THR A 35 -10.04 11.61 5.84
N THR A 36 -10.10 11.91 4.54
CA THR A 36 -10.03 10.89 3.48
C THR A 36 -8.72 10.12 3.54
N ILE A 37 -7.60 10.80 3.72
CA ILE A 37 -6.29 10.18 3.91
C ILE A 37 -6.29 9.23 5.12
N LYS A 38 -6.80 9.66 6.27
CA LYS A 38 -6.89 8.83 7.50
C LYS A 38 -7.71 7.56 7.27
N VAL A 39 -8.85 7.69 6.60
CA VAL A 39 -9.72 6.54 6.25
C VAL A 39 -8.98 5.57 5.34
N LEU A 40 -8.33 6.08 4.30
CA LEU A 40 -7.60 5.24 3.34
C LEU A 40 -6.39 4.55 3.98
N GLU A 41 -5.63 5.24 4.83
CA GLU A 41 -4.55 4.60 5.60
C GLU A 41 -5.07 3.48 6.50
N GLN A 42 -6.21 3.70 7.16
CA GLN A 42 -6.82 2.65 7.99
C GLN A 42 -7.23 1.43 7.14
N CYS A 43 -7.82 1.64 5.97
CA CYS A 43 -8.12 0.56 5.03
C CYS A 43 -6.85 -0.19 4.61
N GLY A 44 -5.78 0.53 4.29
CA GLY A 44 -4.50 -0.05 3.92
C GLY A 44 -3.89 -0.90 5.03
N ARG A 45 -3.99 -0.46 6.27
CA ARG A 45 -3.56 -1.22 7.46
C ARG A 45 -4.30 -2.56 7.56
N GLN A 46 -5.60 -2.58 7.29
CA GLN A 46 -6.41 -3.80 7.31
C GLN A 46 -6.10 -4.75 6.13
N CYS A 47 -5.63 -4.22 5.01
CA CYS A 47 -5.20 -5.02 3.87
C CYS A 47 -3.84 -5.69 4.07
N GLN A 48 -3.05 -5.28 5.07
CA GLN A 48 -1.73 -5.86 5.32
C GLN A 48 -1.87 -7.28 5.88
N SER A 49 -1.05 -8.19 5.35
CA SER A 49 -1.02 -9.58 5.80
C SER A 49 -0.40 -9.71 7.20
N GLU A 50 -1.15 -10.21 8.16
CA GLU A 50 -0.65 -10.48 9.52
C GLU A 50 0.55 -11.44 9.51
N SER A 51 0.53 -12.45 8.65
CA SER A 51 1.63 -13.42 8.52
C SER A 51 2.91 -12.75 8.02
N PHE A 52 2.80 -11.78 7.12
CA PHE A 52 3.95 -11.03 6.62
C PHE A 52 4.49 -10.05 7.68
N VAL A 53 3.61 -9.36 8.39
CA VAL A 53 3.99 -8.50 9.53
C VAL A 53 4.70 -9.33 10.61
N LYS A 54 4.18 -10.51 10.95
CA LYS A 54 4.83 -11.42 11.90
C LYS A 54 6.22 -11.83 11.41
N LYS A 55 6.36 -12.21 10.14
CA LYS A 55 7.66 -12.54 9.55
C LYS A 55 8.65 -11.38 9.64
N ALA A 56 8.22 -10.16 9.33
CA ALA A 56 9.05 -8.97 9.45
C ALA A 56 9.49 -8.71 10.91
N ARG A 57 8.58 -8.89 11.86
CA ARG A 57 8.87 -8.80 13.30
C ARG A 57 9.90 -9.84 13.74
N ASP A 58 9.75 -11.09 13.33
CA ASP A 58 10.69 -12.16 13.65
C ASP A 58 12.10 -11.87 13.08
N ILE A 59 12.17 -11.26 11.89
CA ILE A 59 13.44 -10.81 11.30
C ILE A 59 14.04 -9.69 12.14
N TYR A 60 13.23 -8.70 12.54
CA TYR A 60 13.68 -7.58 13.36
C TYR A 60 14.23 -8.03 14.71
N GLN A 61 13.53 -8.91 15.41
CA GLN A 61 13.95 -9.44 16.72
C GLN A 61 15.26 -10.22 16.68
N ARG A 62 15.61 -10.80 15.51
CA ARG A 62 16.87 -11.55 15.31
C ARG A 62 17.99 -10.71 14.69
N ALA A 63 17.70 -9.46 14.34
CA ALA A 63 18.69 -8.56 13.78
C ALA A 63 19.47 -7.87 14.90
N LYS A 64 20.77 -7.66 14.68
CA LYS A 64 21.67 -6.96 15.63
C LYS A 64 21.64 -5.44 15.44
N SER A 65 21.15 -4.98 14.30
CA SER A 65 21.04 -3.57 13.96
C SER A 65 19.88 -3.33 12.98
N MET A 66 19.49 -2.05 12.81
CA MET A 66 18.50 -1.65 11.81
C MET A 66 18.96 -2.02 10.40
N ASP A 67 20.24 -1.83 10.08
CA ASP A 67 20.79 -2.20 8.77
C ASP A 67 20.64 -3.69 8.49
N GLU A 68 21.00 -4.53 9.45
CA GLU A 68 20.85 -5.98 9.32
C GLU A 68 19.38 -6.39 9.15
N PHE A 69 18.47 -5.73 9.88
CA PHE A 69 17.01 -5.93 9.71
C PHE A 69 16.58 -5.62 8.28
N LEU A 70 16.94 -4.43 7.78
CA LEU A 70 16.55 -3.97 6.43
C LEU A 70 17.14 -4.87 5.34
N ASP A 71 18.39 -5.29 5.48
CA ASP A 71 19.04 -6.20 4.54
C ASP A 71 18.37 -7.59 4.50
N LYS A 72 18.00 -8.12 5.67
CA LYS A 72 17.27 -9.39 5.76
C LYS A 72 15.84 -9.27 5.23
N LEU A 73 15.15 -8.18 5.57
CA LEU A 73 13.80 -7.92 5.07
C LEU A 73 13.81 -7.75 3.54
N GLY A 74 14.78 -7.04 2.97
CA GLY A 74 14.93 -6.85 1.52
C GLY A 74 15.13 -8.16 0.74
N LYS A 75 15.72 -9.20 1.36
CA LYS A 75 15.83 -10.53 0.74
C LYS A 75 14.50 -11.24 0.56
N VAL A 76 13.52 -10.96 1.41
CA VAL A 76 12.17 -11.56 1.36
C VAL A 76 11.12 -10.60 0.79
N TYR A 77 11.43 -9.31 0.75
CA TYR A 77 10.56 -8.27 0.22
C TYR A 77 11.30 -7.40 -0.79
N LYS A 78 11.28 -7.81 -2.05
CA LYS A 78 12.07 -7.23 -3.15
C LYS A 78 11.75 -5.77 -3.48
N HIS A 79 10.67 -5.24 -2.93
CA HIS A 79 10.28 -3.84 -3.10
C HIS A 79 10.96 -2.89 -2.11
N LEU A 80 11.67 -3.44 -1.12
CA LEU A 80 12.46 -2.66 -0.17
C LEU A 80 13.81 -2.29 -0.79
N HIS A 81 14.12 -1.01 -0.81
CA HIS A 81 15.37 -0.46 -1.34
C HIS A 81 16.00 0.49 -0.33
N LYS A 82 17.33 0.48 -0.26
CA LYS A 82 18.13 1.42 0.51
C LYS A 82 18.90 2.32 -0.46
N GLU A 83 18.83 3.63 -0.25
CA GLU A 83 19.57 4.64 -1.01
C GLU A 83 20.28 5.56 0.00
N GLY A 84 21.54 5.25 0.35
CA GLY A 84 22.24 5.90 1.47
C GLY A 84 21.49 5.62 2.79
N ASP A 85 21.16 6.67 3.52
CA ASP A 85 20.42 6.59 4.79
C ASP A 85 18.90 6.51 4.60
N ASN A 86 18.41 6.59 3.35
CA ASN A 86 16.99 6.54 3.07
C ASN A 86 16.52 5.12 2.77
N VAL A 87 15.33 4.81 3.22
CA VAL A 87 14.65 3.52 3.02
C VAL A 87 13.38 3.73 2.24
N TYR A 88 13.19 2.96 1.18
CA TYR A 88 12.06 3.09 0.27
C TYR A 88 11.37 1.76 0.04
N ILE A 89 10.05 1.82 -0.15
CA ILE A 89 9.29 0.80 -0.85
C ILE A 89 8.98 1.30 -2.24
N VAL A 90 9.39 0.56 -3.27
CA VAL A 90 9.21 0.93 -4.68
C VAL A 90 8.46 -0.15 -5.43
N TYR A 91 7.36 0.25 -6.05
CA TYR A 91 6.54 -0.62 -6.90
C TYR A 91 6.62 -0.14 -8.35
N PRO A 92 7.22 -0.93 -9.26
CA PRO A 92 7.36 -0.56 -10.68
C PRO A 92 6.04 -0.59 -11.45
N LYS A 93 4.96 -1.12 -10.85
CA LYS A 93 3.60 -1.13 -11.38
C LYS A 93 2.59 -1.14 -10.23
N CYS A 94 1.34 -0.78 -10.52
CA CYS A 94 0.27 -0.88 -9.54
C CYS A 94 -0.05 -2.36 -9.25
N TYR A 95 0.17 -2.80 -8.01
CA TYR A 95 -0.13 -4.16 -7.55
C TYR A 95 -1.49 -4.28 -6.86
N CYS A 96 -2.18 -3.18 -6.59
CA CYS A 96 -3.47 -3.20 -5.94
C CYS A 96 -4.52 -3.85 -6.85
N SER A 97 -4.97 -5.06 -6.52
CA SER A 97 -5.93 -5.83 -7.32
C SER A 97 -7.30 -5.16 -7.45
N PHE A 98 -7.63 -4.23 -6.56
CA PHE A 98 -8.90 -3.50 -6.62
C PHE A 98 -8.91 -2.41 -7.69
N VAL A 99 -7.76 -1.83 -8.01
CA VAL A 99 -7.69 -0.62 -8.85
C VAL A 99 -6.68 -0.69 -10.00
N ASN A 100 -5.85 -1.73 -10.08
CA ASN A 100 -4.80 -1.84 -11.10
C ASN A 100 -5.33 -1.94 -12.55
N LYS A 101 -6.64 -2.11 -12.72
CA LYS A 101 -7.33 -2.15 -14.01
C LYS A 101 -8.10 -0.87 -14.33
N ILE A 102 -8.19 0.06 -13.35
CA ILE A 102 -8.87 1.34 -13.57
C ILE A 102 -7.94 2.22 -14.43
N PRO A 103 -8.44 2.77 -15.54
CA PRO A 103 -7.64 3.65 -16.39
C PRO A 103 -7.10 4.86 -15.62
N LEU A 104 -5.90 5.32 -16.00
CA LEU A 104 -5.31 6.55 -15.44
C LEU A 104 -6.28 7.73 -15.60
N GLY A 105 -6.35 8.58 -14.58
CA GLY A 105 -7.24 9.75 -14.54
C GLY A 105 -8.69 9.46 -14.12
N GLN A 106 -9.09 8.21 -13.97
CA GLN A 106 -10.43 7.85 -13.48
C GLN A 106 -10.50 7.64 -11.96
N LEU A 107 -9.36 7.41 -11.32
CA LEU A 107 -9.27 7.27 -9.86
C LEU A 107 -8.51 8.45 -9.28
N SER A 108 -9.04 9.06 -8.22
CA SER A 108 -8.31 10.09 -7.48
C SER A 108 -7.03 9.51 -6.87
N ALA A 109 -5.93 10.24 -7.04
CA ALA A 109 -4.62 9.84 -6.52
C ALA A 109 -4.57 9.75 -4.99
N ILE A 110 -5.52 10.37 -4.29
CA ILE A 110 -5.69 10.25 -2.84
C ILE A 110 -5.85 8.79 -2.40
N TYR A 111 -6.38 7.92 -3.27
CA TYR A 111 -6.51 6.49 -3.02
C TYR A 111 -5.19 5.81 -2.64
N CYS A 112 -4.05 6.25 -3.17
CA CYS A 112 -2.75 5.64 -2.90
C CYS A 112 -2.29 5.80 -1.44
N ASN A 113 -2.98 6.63 -0.63
CA ASN A 113 -2.80 6.64 0.82
C ASN A 113 -3.21 5.30 1.48
N CYS A 114 -4.01 4.49 0.81
CA CYS A 114 -4.23 3.10 1.21
C CYS A 114 -2.89 2.31 1.21
N SER A 115 -2.09 2.42 0.15
CA SER A 115 -0.76 1.78 0.10
C SER A 115 0.19 2.34 1.16
N ARG A 116 0.11 3.64 1.46
CA ARG A 116 0.86 4.25 2.56
C ARG A 116 0.51 3.61 3.92
N GLY A 117 -0.78 3.39 4.18
CA GLY A 117 -1.26 2.69 5.38
C GLY A 117 -0.75 1.25 5.46
N TRP A 118 -0.72 0.55 4.31
CA TRP A 118 -0.18 -0.81 4.19
C TRP A 118 1.32 -0.86 4.57
N VAL A 119 2.12 0.08 4.07
CA VAL A 119 3.55 0.21 4.39
C VAL A 119 3.75 0.54 5.87
N LYS A 120 2.97 1.49 6.42
CA LYS A 120 2.98 1.80 7.86
C LYS A 120 2.75 0.56 8.71
N ALA A 121 1.69 -0.21 8.41
CA ALA A 121 1.35 -1.41 9.17
C ALA A 121 2.49 -2.44 9.17
N LEU A 122 3.20 -2.61 8.06
CA LEU A 122 4.34 -3.51 7.98
C LEU A 122 5.46 -3.10 8.94
N PHE A 123 5.90 -1.85 8.85
CA PHE A 123 7.03 -1.37 9.65
C PHE A 123 6.68 -1.17 11.12
N GLU A 124 5.53 -0.60 11.42
CA GLU A 124 5.06 -0.43 12.79
C GLU A 124 4.84 -1.78 13.49
N GLY A 125 4.26 -2.74 12.76
CA GLY A 125 4.08 -4.10 13.28
C GLY A 125 5.39 -4.86 13.48
N ALA A 126 6.41 -4.58 12.68
CA ALA A 126 7.74 -5.17 12.85
C ALA A 126 8.52 -4.51 13.99
N LEU A 127 8.50 -3.19 14.07
CA LEU A 127 9.33 -2.39 14.99
C LEU A 127 8.70 -2.15 16.36
N GLY A 128 7.36 -2.32 16.48
CA GLY A 128 6.61 -2.04 17.71
C GLY A 128 6.49 -0.56 18.05
N ARG A 129 6.71 0.35 17.08
CA ARG A 129 6.57 1.81 17.26
C ARG A 129 6.01 2.46 16.01
N SER A 130 5.47 3.66 16.15
CA SER A 130 4.98 4.45 15.01
C SER A 130 6.10 4.75 14.01
N VAL A 131 5.74 4.72 12.73
CA VAL A 131 6.63 5.01 11.61
C VAL A 131 5.96 6.02 10.68
N GLU A 132 6.72 7.03 10.29
CA GLU A 132 6.28 7.96 9.26
C GLU A 132 6.59 7.39 7.87
N VAL A 133 5.63 7.51 6.95
CA VAL A 133 5.78 7.11 5.56
C VAL A 133 5.32 8.24 4.66
N VAL A 134 6.20 8.68 3.77
CA VAL A 134 5.93 9.73 2.79
C VAL A 134 5.75 9.09 1.42
N MET A 135 4.63 9.35 0.76
CA MET A 135 4.41 8.95 -0.63
C MET A 135 5.05 10.00 -1.55
N GLU A 136 6.15 9.65 -2.20
CA GLU A 136 6.88 10.55 -3.10
C GLU A 136 6.37 10.46 -4.54
N GLU A 137 6.06 9.25 -5.01
CA GLU A 137 5.57 8.98 -6.36
C GLU A 137 4.37 8.04 -6.34
N SER A 138 3.46 8.20 -7.29
CA SER A 138 2.28 7.34 -7.45
C SER A 138 1.90 7.19 -8.93
N ILE A 139 1.80 5.96 -9.40
CA ILE A 139 1.33 5.63 -10.75
C ILE A 139 -0.06 6.23 -11.03
N VAL A 140 -0.94 6.28 -10.02
CA VAL A 140 -2.27 6.89 -10.17
C VAL A 140 -2.18 8.41 -10.42
N LYS A 141 -1.10 9.07 -9.97
CA LYS A 141 -0.79 10.48 -10.31
C LYS A 141 -0.20 10.64 -11.71
N GLY A 142 0.23 9.56 -12.34
CA GLY A 142 0.92 9.59 -13.62
C GLY A 142 2.43 9.39 -13.53
N ASP A 143 2.97 9.10 -12.34
CA ASP A 143 4.38 8.79 -12.18
C ASP A 143 4.70 7.38 -12.73
N TYR A 144 5.99 7.12 -13.00
CA TYR A 144 6.44 5.82 -13.56
C TYR A 144 6.37 4.67 -12.57
N GLN A 145 6.31 4.97 -11.26
CA GLN A 145 6.32 4.00 -10.18
C GLN A 145 5.53 4.53 -8.98
N CYS A 146 5.27 3.66 -8.00
CA CYS A 146 4.89 4.11 -6.66
C CYS A 146 6.12 4.06 -5.76
N LYS A 147 6.47 5.18 -5.09
CA LYS A 147 7.64 5.28 -4.20
C LYS A 147 7.21 5.85 -2.85
N PHE A 148 7.51 5.09 -1.81
CA PHE A 148 7.20 5.46 -0.42
C PHE A 148 8.49 5.49 0.37
N ARG A 149 8.83 6.66 0.95
CA ARG A 149 9.97 6.82 1.84
C ARG A 149 9.55 6.52 3.26
N ILE A 150 10.30 5.66 3.95
CA ILE A 150 10.11 5.29 5.34
C ILE A 150 11.09 6.07 6.19
N ILE A 151 10.60 6.78 7.18
CA ILE A 151 11.39 7.54 8.16
C ILE A 151 11.48 6.67 9.42
N LEU A 152 12.67 6.09 9.67
CA LEU A 152 12.94 5.12 10.73
C LEU A 152 13.55 5.75 11.97
#